data_c025a1aecb5a746f3e5a8fa56b142234
#
_entry.id   c025a1aecb5a746f3e5a8fa56b142234
#
_cell.length_a   1.000
_cell.length_b   1.000
_cell.length_c   1.000
_cell.angle_alpha   90.00
_cell.angle_beta   90.00
_cell.angle_gamma   90.00
#
_symmetry.space_group_name_H-M   'P 1'
#
loop_
_entity.id
_entity.type
_entity.pdbx_description
1 polymer ?
#
loop_
_entity_poly.entity_id
_entity_poly.type
_entity_poly.pdbx_seq_one_letter_code
_entity_poly.pdbx_strand_id
1 'polypeptide(L)'
;MRGGYAERPVTKAPNWHGLVVLDTLLNNLTTGLFLVAALGELAAPKLFAAVASAAYPIALALLLADLVCLVLDLGDPLRFHHMLRVFKPTSPMSLGTWCLTAYALPLTVLALLSVVPGGGAAPEWIRRTAMIAGLLPALGAAVYKGVLFSTTAQPGWKDARWLGGYLASSALMLGAALLLLLSAVTGQPEAALALRPGVVLLLLLNTVALGLVIIDV
;
A
#
# COMPACT_ATOMS: atom_id res chain seq x y z
N MET A 1 -18.91 -36.12 -32.88
CA MET A 1 -19.21 -36.18 -31.45
C MET A 1 -19.20 -34.76 -30.90
N ARG A 2 -20.33 -34.25 -30.44
CA ARG A 2 -20.46 -32.88 -29.93
C ARG A 2 -20.04 -32.92 -28.47
N GLY A 3 -18.82 -32.45 -28.17
CA GLY A 3 -18.40 -32.19 -26.77
C GLY A 3 -19.35 -31.15 -26.18
N GLY A 4 -20.17 -31.56 -25.23
CA GLY A 4 -21.14 -30.70 -24.57
C GLY A 4 -20.44 -29.65 -23.72
N TYR A 5 -21.14 -28.58 -23.39
CA TYR A 5 -20.68 -27.52 -22.47
C TYR A 5 -20.27 -28.06 -21.09
N ALA A 6 -20.63 -29.30 -20.75
CA ALA A 6 -20.32 -29.93 -19.46
C ALA A 6 -18.82 -30.18 -19.20
N GLU A 7 -17.99 -30.19 -20.25
CA GLU A 7 -16.53 -30.42 -20.11
C GLU A 7 -15.70 -29.13 -20.17
N ARG A 8 -16.34 -27.97 -20.33
CA ARG A 8 -15.63 -26.71 -20.33
C ARG A 8 -15.63 -26.11 -18.91
N PRO A 9 -14.47 -25.64 -18.39
CA PRO A 9 -14.46 -24.98 -17.11
C PRO A 9 -15.41 -23.77 -17.17
N VAL A 10 -16.33 -23.71 -16.21
CA VAL A 10 -17.35 -22.63 -16.10
C VAL A 10 -16.70 -21.27 -15.80
N THR A 11 -15.50 -21.29 -15.24
CA THR A 11 -14.73 -20.10 -14.94
C THR A 11 -13.40 -20.14 -15.69
N LYS A 12 -13.04 -19.03 -16.32
CA LYS A 12 -11.71 -18.85 -16.88
C LYS A 12 -10.71 -18.79 -15.73
N ALA A 13 -9.62 -19.55 -15.81
CA ALA A 13 -8.54 -19.46 -14.83
C ALA A 13 -8.06 -17.99 -14.73
N PRO A 14 -7.89 -17.43 -13.51
CA PRO A 14 -7.39 -16.07 -13.36
C PRO A 14 -5.98 -15.98 -13.94
N ASN A 15 -5.72 -14.96 -14.75
CA ASN A 15 -4.38 -14.65 -15.26
C ASN A 15 -3.53 -13.94 -14.20
N TRP A 16 -3.66 -14.32 -12.93
CA TRP A 16 -2.89 -13.73 -11.84
C TRP A 16 -1.56 -14.46 -11.71
N HIS A 17 -0.50 -13.81 -12.16
CA HIS A 17 0.87 -14.30 -12.13
C HIS A 17 1.61 -13.78 -10.91
N GLY A 18 2.88 -14.16 -10.77
CA GLY A 18 3.76 -13.65 -9.71
C GLY A 18 3.87 -12.12 -9.65
N LEU A 19 3.64 -11.41 -10.78
CA LEU A 19 3.61 -9.94 -10.80
C LEU A 19 2.50 -9.36 -9.93
N VAL A 20 1.29 -9.94 -9.93
CA VAL A 20 0.18 -9.47 -9.07
C VAL A 20 0.49 -9.66 -7.59
N VAL A 21 1.16 -10.76 -7.24
CA VAL A 21 1.60 -11.02 -5.86
C VAL A 21 2.66 -10.02 -5.43
N LEU A 22 3.68 -9.80 -6.28
CA LEU A 22 4.75 -8.84 -6.02
C LEU A 22 4.22 -7.41 -5.92
N ASP A 23 3.37 -7.01 -6.85
CA ASP A 23 2.66 -5.72 -6.87
C ASP A 23 1.83 -5.51 -5.58
N THR A 24 1.11 -6.52 -5.12
CA THR A 24 0.35 -6.43 -3.86
C THR A 24 1.26 -6.29 -2.64
N LEU A 25 2.38 -7.01 -2.60
CA LEU A 25 3.37 -6.90 -1.52
C LEU A 25 4.03 -5.51 -1.51
N LEU A 26 4.49 -5.02 -2.67
CA LEU A 26 5.12 -3.70 -2.81
C LEU A 26 4.16 -2.58 -2.44
N ASN A 27 2.89 -2.67 -2.87
CA ASN A 27 1.86 -1.73 -2.49
C ASN A 27 1.62 -1.67 -0.97
N ASN A 28 1.57 -2.82 -0.30
CA ASN A 28 1.43 -2.87 1.15
C ASN A 28 2.66 -2.31 1.87
N LEU A 29 3.86 -2.60 1.39
CA LEU A 29 5.10 -2.07 1.96
C LEU A 29 5.19 -0.54 1.81
N THR A 30 4.93 0.01 0.62
CA THR A 30 5.03 1.46 0.40
C THR A 30 3.96 2.22 1.17
N THR A 31 2.69 1.82 1.07
CA THR A 31 1.58 2.49 1.74
C THR A 31 1.67 2.38 3.26
N GLY A 32 2.02 1.19 3.77
CA GLY A 32 2.19 0.96 5.20
C GLY A 32 3.37 1.72 5.79
N LEU A 33 4.53 1.71 5.13
CA LEU A 33 5.70 2.46 5.57
C LEU A 33 5.40 3.96 5.65
N PHE A 34 4.75 4.51 4.61
CA PHE A 34 4.34 5.91 4.60
C PHE A 34 3.35 6.22 5.72
N LEU A 35 2.29 5.41 5.87
CA LEU A 35 1.25 5.66 6.88
C LEU A 35 1.83 5.67 8.29
N VAL A 36 2.64 4.66 8.62
CA VAL A 36 3.22 4.56 9.98
C VAL A 36 4.26 5.64 10.22
N ALA A 37 5.11 5.97 9.23
CA ALA A 37 6.09 7.03 9.35
C ALA A 37 5.42 8.40 9.50
N ALA A 38 4.41 8.72 8.67
CA ALA A 38 3.70 10.00 8.71
C ALA A 38 2.89 10.16 10.00
N LEU A 39 2.17 9.12 10.45
CA LEU A 39 1.44 9.16 11.70
C LEU A 39 2.37 9.30 12.90
N GLY A 40 3.49 8.56 12.92
CA GLY A 40 4.50 8.67 13.96
C GLY A 40 5.11 10.07 14.03
N GLU A 41 5.51 10.63 12.89
CA GLU A 41 6.09 11.97 12.81
C GLU A 41 5.08 13.07 13.19
N LEU A 42 3.81 12.95 12.79
CA LEU A 42 2.75 13.88 13.17
C LEU A 42 2.45 13.84 14.69
N ALA A 43 2.47 12.63 15.28
CA ALA A 43 2.17 12.44 16.69
C ALA A 43 3.34 12.80 17.61
N ALA A 44 4.56 12.46 17.24
CA ALA A 44 5.77 12.64 18.03
C ALA A 44 6.97 13.02 17.14
N PRO A 45 7.01 14.26 16.59
CA PRO A 45 8.02 14.67 15.61
C PRO A 45 9.45 14.56 16.15
N LYS A 46 9.68 14.87 17.41
CA LYS A 46 11.02 14.73 18.03
C LYS A 46 11.55 13.30 18.03
N LEU A 47 10.66 12.33 18.07
CA LEU A 47 11.00 10.92 18.13
C LEU A 47 11.12 10.29 16.73
N PHE A 48 10.23 10.67 15.81
CA PHE A 48 10.09 9.97 14.54
C PHE A 48 10.64 10.72 13.32
N ALA A 49 10.89 12.05 13.38
CA ALA A 49 11.29 12.81 12.19
C ALA A 49 12.56 12.27 11.51
N ALA A 50 13.55 11.82 12.28
CA ALA A 50 14.80 11.29 11.73
C ALA A 50 14.57 9.97 10.96
N VAL A 51 13.85 9.01 11.55
CA VAL A 51 13.56 7.73 10.90
C VAL A 51 12.55 7.89 9.77
N ALA A 52 11.57 8.77 9.90
CA ALA A 52 10.61 9.08 8.86
C ALA A 52 11.28 9.68 7.61
N SER A 53 12.28 10.55 7.80
CA SER A 53 13.07 11.09 6.69
C SER A 53 13.84 10.02 5.93
N ALA A 54 14.26 8.94 6.58
CA ALA A 54 14.82 7.76 5.89
C ALA A 54 13.74 6.89 5.24
N ALA A 55 12.55 6.85 5.83
CA ALA A 55 11.44 6.02 5.36
C ALA A 55 10.80 6.53 4.05
N TYR A 56 10.64 7.85 3.89
CA TYR A 56 9.95 8.40 2.70
C TYR A 56 10.65 8.10 1.37
N PRO A 57 11.98 8.23 1.21
CA PRO A 57 12.66 7.83 -0.02
C PRO A 57 12.53 6.33 -0.31
N ILE A 58 12.57 5.50 0.73
CA ILE A 58 12.38 4.05 0.59
C ILE A 58 10.95 3.74 0.16
N ALA A 59 9.95 4.38 0.78
CA ALA A 59 8.56 4.23 0.38
C ALA A 59 8.34 4.67 -1.08
N LEU A 60 8.99 5.75 -1.53
CA LEU A 60 8.93 6.19 -2.92
C LEU A 60 9.56 5.17 -3.87
N ALA A 61 10.70 4.60 -3.52
CA ALA A 61 11.33 3.55 -4.33
C ALA A 61 10.43 2.30 -4.43
N LEU A 62 9.79 1.89 -3.33
CA LEU A 62 8.83 0.80 -3.31
C LEU A 62 7.59 1.11 -4.15
N LEU A 63 7.08 2.35 -4.10
CA LEU A 63 5.96 2.79 -4.95
C LEU A 63 6.32 2.74 -6.43
N LEU A 64 7.50 3.19 -6.81
CA LEU A 64 7.96 3.13 -8.20
C LEU A 64 8.07 1.67 -8.69
N ALA A 65 8.57 0.77 -7.84
CA ALA A 65 8.61 -0.66 -8.15
C ALA A 65 7.21 -1.26 -8.27
N ASP A 66 6.26 -0.89 -7.38
CA ASP A 66 4.85 -1.27 -7.46
C ASP A 66 4.21 -0.82 -8.77
N LEU A 67 4.40 0.45 -9.15
CA LEU A 67 3.88 1.00 -10.41
C LEU A 67 4.47 0.31 -11.64
N VAL A 68 5.74 -0.06 -11.61
CA VAL A 68 6.37 -0.84 -12.69
C VAL A 68 5.71 -2.21 -12.80
N CYS A 69 5.50 -2.93 -11.70
CA CYS A 69 4.79 -4.21 -11.70
C CYS A 69 3.36 -4.06 -12.26
N LEU A 70 2.64 -3.02 -11.81
CA LEU A 70 1.28 -2.72 -12.26
C LEU A 70 1.22 -2.45 -13.77
N VAL A 71 2.16 -1.67 -14.32
CA VAL A 71 2.24 -1.35 -15.75
C VAL A 71 2.59 -2.61 -16.56
N LEU A 72 3.52 -3.44 -16.07
CA LEU A 72 3.92 -4.68 -16.75
C LEU A 72 2.81 -5.74 -16.73
N ASP A 73 1.90 -5.70 -15.76
CA ASP A 73 0.74 -6.59 -15.69
C ASP A 73 -0.40 -6.18 -16.63
N LEU A 74 -0.34 -4.98 -17.24
CA LEU A 74 -1.30 -4.58 -18.26
C LEU A 74 -1.07 -5.36 -19.55
N GLY A 75 -2.15 -5.82 -20.18
CA GLY A 75 -2.08 -6.48 -21.50
C GLY A 75 -1.48 -5.60 -22.61
N ASP A 76 -1.53 -4.26 -22.45
CA ASP A 76 -0.84 -3.28 -23.29
C ASP A 76 -0.21 -2.20 -22.39
N PRO A 77 1.06 -2.38 -21.94
CA PRO A 77 1.72 -1.48 -21.02
C PRO A 77 1.79 -0.02 -21.49
N LEU A 78 1.91 0.23 -22.79
CA LEU A 78 2.00 1.60 -23.32
C LEU A 78 0.73 2.41 -23.14
N ARG A 79 -0.39 1.75 -22.83
CA ARG A 79 -1.69 2.38 -22.59
C ARG A 79 -1.98 2.69 -21.12
N PHE A 80 -1.01 2.51 -20.22
CA PHE A 80 -1.22 2.75 -18.79
C PHE A 80 -1.84 4.14 -18.49
N HIS A 81 -1.47 5.17 -19.26
CA HIS A 81 -1.99 6.53 -19.10
C HIS A 81 -3.51 6.66 -19.31
N HIS A 82 -4.13 5.69 -20.02
CA HIS A 82 -5.59 5.67 -20.19
C HIS A 82 -6.32 5.42 -18.86
N MET A 83 -5.69 4.80 -17.87
CA MET A 83 -6.27 4.58 -16.54
C MET A 83 -6.57 5.88 -15.80
N LEU A 84 -5.84 6.96 -16.12
CA LEU A 84 -6.01 8.29 -15.54
C LEU A 84 -6.98 9.21 -16.30
N ARG A 85 -7.48 8.79 -17.48
CA ARG A 85 -8.36 9.65 -18.31
C ARG A 85 -9.76 9.81 -17.74
N VAL A 86 -10.27 8.82 -17.04
CA VAL A 86 -11.64 8.80 -16.53
C VAL A 86 -11.65 8.36 -15.09
N PHE A 87 -12.20 9.20 -14.21
CA PHE A 87 -12.49 8.84 -12.84
C PHE A 87 -13.87 8.16 -12.76
N LYS A 88 -13.89 6.87 -12.40
CA LYS A 88 -15.12 6.11 -12.23
C LYS A 88 -15.21 5.60 -10.78
N PRO A 89 -15.98 6.26 -9.90
CA PRO A 89 -16.04 5.95 -8.48
C PRO A 89 -16.64 4.57 -8.17
N THR A 90 -17.37 3.97 -9.11
CA THR A 90 -17.94 2.62 -8.98
C THR A 90 -16.98 1.50 -9.40
N SER A 91 -15.77 1.83 -9.87
CA SER A 91 -14.77 0.86 -10.29
C SER A 91 -13.61 0.83 -9.28
N PRO A 92 -13.38 -0.29 -8.58
CA PRO A 92 -12.24 -0.42 -7.64
C PRO A 92 -10.89 -0.14 -8.32
N MET A 93 -10.70 -0.59 -9.55
CA MET A 93 -9.49 -0.32 -10.33
C MET A 93 -9.26 1.19 -10.56
N SER A 94 -10.32 1.92 -10.95
CA SER A 94 -10.23 3.37 -11.15
C SER A 94 -9.94 4.10 -9.83
N LEU A 95 -10.64 3.72 -8.75
CA LEU A 95 -10.38 4.29 -7.42
C LEU A 95 -8.93 4.03 -6.98
N GLY A 96 -8.43 2.79 -7.16
CA GLY A 96 -7.06 2.44 -6.83
C GLY A 96 -6.03 3.27 -7.59
N THR A 97 -6.19 3.40 -8.91
CA THR A 97 -5.30 4.23 -9.75
C THR A 97 -5.26 5.68 -9.28
N TRP A 98 -6.42 6.27 -8.96
CA TRP A 98 -6.47 7.65 -8.47
C TRP A 98 -5.93 7.78 -7.04
N CYS A 99 -6.15 6.80 -6.17
CA CYS A 99 -5.54 6.78 -4.84
C CYS A 99 -4.02 6.70 -4.93
N LEU A 100 -3.46 5.83 -5.78
CA LEU A 100 -2.03 5.72 -6.00
C LEU A 100 -1.43 7.03 -6.54
N THR A 101 -2.10 7.67 -7.50
CA THR A 101 -1.64 8.95 -8.07
C THR A 101 -1.68 10.07 -7.01
N ALA A 102 -2.80 10.18 -6.28
CA ALA A 102 -2.95 11.17 -5.22
C ALA A 102 -1.98 10.95 -4.06
N TYR A 103 -1.64 9.69 -3.75
CA TYR A 103 -0.63 9.31 -2.76
C TYR A 103 0.80 9.61 -3.23
N ALA A 104 1.10 9.36 -4.51
CA ALA A 104 2.43 9.55 -5.07
C ALA A 104 2.93 10.99 -4.93
N LEU A 105 2.05 11.98 -5.08
CA LEU A 105 2.41 13.40 -5.02
C LEU A 105 2.98 13.81 -3.64
N PRO A 106 2.25 13.66 -2.52
CA PRO A 106 2.75 14.02 -1.20
C PRO A 106 3.96 13.17 -0.79
N LEU A 107 4.00 11.87 -1.15
CA LEU A 107 5.17 11.04 -0.87
C LEU A 107 6.41 11.56 -1.60
N THR A 108 6.28 11.96 -2.88
CA THR A 108 7.38 12.54 -3.66
C THR A 108 7.89 13.82 -3.00
N VAL A 109 6.99 14.70 -2.56
CA VAL A 109 7.38 15.92 -1.83
C VAL A 109 8.20 15.56 -0.58
N LEU A 110 7.71 14.65 0.27
CA LEU A 110 8.39 14.25 1.50
C LEU A 110 9.74 13.58 1.23
N ALA A 111 9.81 12.73 0.23
CA ALA A 111 11.06 12.07 -0.18
C ALA A 111 12.10 13.09 -0.68
N LEU A 112 11.68 14.05 -1.52
CA LEU A 112 12.56 15.13 -1.99
C LEU A 112 13.05 16.00 -0.84
N LEU A 113 12.17 16.42 0.06
CA LEU A 113 12.56 17.19 1.25
C LEU A 113 13.54 16.43 2.17
N SER A 114 13.52 15.11 2.11
CA SER A 114 14.41 14.25 2.92
C SER A 114 15.78 14.02 2.29
N VAL A 115 15.90 14.09 0.95
CA VAL A 115 17.13 13.74 0.22
C VAL A 115 17.88 14.96 -0.32
N VAL A 116 17.13 16.02 -0.72
CA VAL A 116 17.74 17.21 -1.32
C VAL A 116 18.48 18.03 -0.23
N PRO A 117 19.74 18.43 -0.46
CA PRO A 117 20.47 19.32 0.44
C PRO A 117 19.69 20.61 0.68
N GLY A 118 19.51 20.97 1.95
CA GLY A 118 18.66 22.10 2.34
C GLY A 118 17.15 21.82 2.41
N GLY A 119 16.70 20.63 2.04
CA GLY A 119 15.29 20.25 2.17
C GLY A 119 14.75 20.30 3.60
N GLY A 120 15.62 20.08 4.59
CA GLY A 120 15.29 20.26 6.01
C GLY A 120 15.02 21.72 6.42
N ALA A 121 15.42 22.70 5.60
CA ALA A 121 15.10 24.12 5.79
C ALA A 121 13.74 24.52 5.18
N ALA A 122 13.05 23.59 4.51
CA ALA A 122 11.72 23.86 4.01
C ALA A 122 10.76 24.18 5.17
N PRO A 123 9.80 25.08 4.97
CA PRO A 123 8.82 25.41 6.00
C PRO A 123 8.09 24.16 6.50
N GLU A 124 7.98 24.01 7.81
CA GLU A 124 7.37 22.85 8.48
C GLU A 124 5.94 22.58 7.96
N TRP A 125 5.21 23.63 7.61
CA TRP A 125 3.86 23.49 7.09
C TRP A 125 3.78 22.69 5.78
N ILE A 126 4.81 22.79 4.89
CA ILE A 126 4.85 22.01 3.64
C ILE A 126 4.94 20.53 3.98
N ARG A 127 5.86 20.15 4.86
CA ARG A 127 6.06 18.76 5.31
C ARG A 127 4.79 18.23 5.97
N ARG A 128 4.21 19.01 6.90
CA ARG A 128 3.00 18.62 7.61
C ARG A 128 1.79 18.45 6.68
N THR A 129 1.61 19.39 5.74
CA THR A 129 0.53 19.31 4.74
C THR A 129 0.70 18.10 3.85
N ALA A 130 1.91 17.80 3.38
CA ALA A 130 2.18 16.62 2.56
C ALA A 130 1.87 15.32 3.33
N MET A 131 2.28 15.20 4.60
CA MET A 131 1.93 14.06 5.43
C MET A 131 0.41 13.88 5.51
N ILE A 132 -0.33 14.91 5.90
CA ILE A 132 -1.80 14.85 6.07
C ILE A 132 -2.50 14.55 4.74
N ALA A 133 -2.11 15.21 3.65
CA ALA A 133 -2.71 15.02 2.33
C ALA A 133 -2.50 13.58 1.80
N GLY A 134 -1.41 12.93 2.19
CA GLY A 134 -1.11 11.56 1.77
C GLY A 134 -1.84 10.47 2.55
N LEU A 135 -2.33 10.73 3.78
CA LEU A 135 -2.89 9.68 4.64
C LEU A 135 -4.09 8.96 4.01
N LEU A 136 -5.09 9.71 3.58
CA LEU A 136 -6.31 9.13 3.02
C LEU A 136 -6.07 8.42 1.69
N PRO A 137 -5.34 9.00 0.72
CA PRO A 137 -5.01 8.31 -0.51
C PRO A 137 -4.15 7.05 -0.29
N ALA A 138 -3.17 7.08 0.63
CA ALA A 138 -2.37 5.90 0.96
C ALA A 138 -3.22 4.78 1.55
N LEU A 139 -4.16 5.10 2.45
CA LEU A 139 -5.11 4.13 3.00
C LEU A 139 -6.00 3.55 1.90
N GLY A 140 -6.52 4.40 1.00
CA GLY A 140 -7.28 3.96 -0.17
C GLY A 140 -6.47 3.01 -1.06
N ALA A 141 -5.18 3.32 -1.29
CA ALA A 141 -4.26 2.48 -2.05
C ALA A 141 -3.93 1.15 -1.33
N ALA A 142 -3.94 1.10 -0.01
CA ALA A 142 -3.77 -0.15 0.75
C ALA A 142 -5.00 -1.08 0.66
N VAL A 143 -6.20 -0.51 0.56
CA VAL A 143 -7.47 -1.27 0.60
C VAL A 143 -7.93 -1.73 -0.78
N TYR A 144 -7.70 -0.94 -1.85
CA TYR A 144 -8.39 -1.12 -3.13
C TYR A 144 -8.19 -2.49 -3.77
N LYS A 145 -6.99 -3.10 -3.63
CA LYS A 145 -6.72 -4.44 -4.19
C LYS A 145 -7.58 -5.51 -3.54
N GLY A 146 -7.80 -5.42 -2.24
CA GLY A 146 -8.70 -6.34 -1.55
C GLY A 146 -10.14 -6.20 -2.02
N VAL A 147 -10.62 -4.97 -2.23
CA VAL A 147 -11.93 -4.72 -2.81
C VAL A 147 -11.98 -5.20 -4.27
N LEU A 148 -10.92 -4.98 -5.04
CA LEU A 148 -10.82 -5.45 -6.42
C LEU A 148 -10.95 -6.98 -6.50
N PHE A 149 -10.20 -7.71 -5.68
CA PHE A 149 -10.23 -9.18 -5.67
C PHE A 149 -11.57 -9.72 -5.18
N SER A 150 -12.17 -9.14 -4.14
CA SER A 150 -13.47 -9.55 -3.62
C SER A 150 -14.65 -9.24 -4.55
N THR A 151 -14.48 -8.37 -5.54
CA THR A 151 -15.49 -8.07 -6.56
C THR A 151 -15.33 -8.89 -7.86
N THR A 152 -14.35 -9.78 -7.91
CA THR A 152 -14.18 -10.68 -9.07
C THR A 152 -15.23 -11.77 -9.10
N ALA A 153 -15.41 -12.39 -10.28
CA ALA A 153 -16.29 -13.56 -10.44
C ALA A 153 -15.59 -14.88 -10.07
N GLN A 154 -14.38 -14.84 -9.52
CA GLN A 154 -13.61 -16.03 -9.19
C GLN A 154 -14.12 -16.66 -7.88
N PRO A 155 -14.40 -17.98 -7.87
CA PRO A 155 -14.78 -18.69 -6.65
C PRO A 155 -13.71 -18.53 -5.56
N GLY A 156 -14.14 -18.41 -4.32
CA GLY A 156 -13.27 -18.16 -3.16
C GLY A 156 -12.93 -16.68 -2.95
N TRP A 157 -12.58 -15.93 -3.99
CA TRP A 157 -12.26 -14.51 -3.88
C TRP A 157 -13.51 -13.63 -3.79
N LYS A 158 -14.57 -13.97 -4.53
CA LYS A 158 -15.83 -13.22 -4.55
C LYS A 158 -16.48 -13.07 -3.17
N ASP A 159 -16.26 -14.01 -2.28
CA ASP A 159 -16.90 -14.06 -0.96
C ASP A 159 -16.00 -13.48 0.14
N ALA A 160 -14.73 -13.16 -0.16
CA ALA A 160 -13.74 -12.62 0.78
C ALA A 160 -13.99 -11.15 1.13
N ARG A 161 -15.08 -10.86 1.87
CA ARG A 161 -15.52 -9.49 2.23
C ARG A 161 -14.48 -8.74 3.08
N TRP A 162 -13.73 -9.46 3.89
CA TRP A 162 -12.73 -8.89 4.79
C TRP A 162 -11.37 -8.66 4.14
N LEU A 163 -11.20 -9.04 2.86
CA LEU A 163 -9.91 -8.96 2.19
C LEU A 163 -9.33 -7.55 2.11
N GLY A 164 -10.18 -6.53 1.90
CA GLY A 164 -9.75 -5.12 1.95
C GLY A 164 -9.22 -4.71 3.33
N GLY A 165 -9.91 -5.11 4.40
CA GLY A 165 -9.48 -4.88 5.78
C GLY A 165 -8.19 -5.63 6.12
N TYR A 166 -8.08 -6.88 5.67
CA TYR A 166 -6.85 -7.68 5.81
C TYR A 166 -5.65 -7.02 5.12
N LEU A 167 -5.79 -6.56 3.87
CA LEU A 167 -4.69 -5.90 3.17
C LEU A 167 -4.31 -4.57 3.83
N ALA A 168 -5.27 -3.78 4.33
CA ALA A 168 -4.98 -2.57 5.08
C ALA A 168 -4.22 -2.85 6.38
N SER A 169 -4.66 -3.84 7.17
CA SER A 169 -3.96 -4.25 8.40
C SER A 169 -2.58 -4.82 8.09
N SER A 170 -2.45 -5.59 7.01
CA SER A 170 -1.19 -6.14 6.52
C SER A 170 -0.21 -5.02 6.10
N ALA A 171 -0.71 -3.98 5.40
CA ALA A 171 0.11 -2.83 5.05
C ALA A 171 0.64 -2.11 6.30
N LEU A 172 -0.22 -1.81 7.27
CA LEU A 172 0.19 -1.17 8.53
C LEU A 172 1.20 -2.02 9.31
N MET A 173 0.97 -3.33 9.40
CA MET A 173 1.88 -4.26 10.07
C MET A 173 3.26 -4.30 9.39
N LEU A 174 3.29 -4.46 8.07
CA LEU A 174 4.54 -4.49 7.29
C LEU A 174 5.26 -3.15 7.35
N GLY A 175 4.51 -2.04 7.26
CA GLY A 175 5.06 -0.70 7.39
C GLY A 175 5.66 -0.44 8.76
N ALA A 176 4.99 -0.85 9.83
CA ALA A 176 5.49 -0.72 11.21
C ALA A 176 6.74 -1.59 11.45
N ALA A 177 6.75 -2.81 10.93
CA ALA A 177 7.91 -3.70 11.01
C ALA A 177 9.11 -3.12 10.23
N LEU A 178 8.88 -2.58 9.04
CA LEU A 178 9.93 -1.95 8.24
C LEU A 178 10.45 -0.66 8.90
N LEU A 179 9.55 0.17 9.48
CA LEU A 179 9.97 1.37 10.21
C LEU A 179 10.74 1.01 11.49
N LEU A 180 10.37 -0.06 12.18
CA LEU A 180 11.12 -0.60 13.32
C LEU A 180 12.54 -1.05 12.91
N LEU A 181 12.66 -1.76 11.79
CA LEU A 181 13.95 -2.15 11.21
C LEU A 181 14.79 -0.91 10.86
N LEU A 182 14.20 0.08 10.19
CA LEU A 182 14.87 1.34 9.85
C LEU A 182 15.32 2.09 11.10
N SER A 183 14.50 2.12 12.16
CA SER A 183 14.87 2.74 13.44
C SER A 183 16.11 2.08 14.05
N ALA A 184 16.21 0.75 13.96
CA ALA A 184 17.37 0.02 14.45
C ALA A 184 18.63 0.29 13.60
N VAL A 185 18.49 0.29 12.27
CA VAL A 185 19.61 0.52 11.33
C VAL A 185 20.11 1.96 11.36
N THR A 186 19.21 2.93 11.53
CA THR A 186 19.57 4.38 11.60
C THR A 186 19.98 4.83 12.99
N GLY A 187 20.09 3.92 13.95
CA GLY A 187 20.53 4.23 15.32
C GLY A 187 19.54 5.10 16.11
N GLN A 188 18.23 4.85 15.93
CA GLN A 188 17.13 5.54 16.64
C GLN A 188 16.46 4.59 17.66
N PRO A 189 17.14 4.23 18.78
CA PRO A 189 16.65 3.21 19.70
C PRO A 189 15.35 3.59 20.40
N GLU A 190 15.13 4.88 20.66
CA GLU A 190 13.90 5.37 21.29
C GLU A 190 12.68 5.17 20.36
N ALA A 191 12.83 5.49 19.07
CA ALA A 191 11.78 5.21 18.08
C ALA A 191 11.52 3.72 17.93
N ALA A 192 12.57 2.90 17.90
CA ALA A 192 12.44 1.45 17.86
C ALA A 192 11.69 0.90 19.09
N LEU A 193 11.99 1.40 20.28
CA LEU A 193 11.31 0.98 21.51
C LEU A 193 9.83 1.38 21.50
N ALA A 194 9.51 2.59 21.03
CA ALA A 194 8.13 3.07 20.92
C ALA A 194 7.30 2.28 19.89
N LEU A 195 7.91 1.78 18.82
CA LEU A 195 7.22 1.00 17.78
C LEU A 195 6.88 -0.44 18.18
N ARG A 196 7.67 -1.06 19.08
CA ARG A 196 7.52 -2.48 19.44
C ARG A 196 6.10 -2.90 19.83
N PRO A 197 5.42 -2.21 20.77
CA PRO A 197 4.05 -2.59 21.16
C PRO A 197 3.07 -2.42 20.00
N GLY A 198 3.24 -1.40 19.17
CA GLY A 198 2.43 -1.18 17.98
C GLY A 198 2.58 -2.29 16.96
N VAL A 199 3.80 -2.76 16.70
CA VAL A 199 4.05 -3.90 15.79
C VAL A 199 3.38 -5.18 16.30
N VAL A 200 3.47 -5.47 17.61
CA VAL A 200 2.81 -6.64 18.20
C VAL A 200 1.30 -6.54 18.07
N LEU A 201 0.72 -5.37 18.38
CA LEU A 201 -0.73 -5.15 18.24
C LEU A 201 -1.17 -5.31 16.78
N LEU A 202 -0.46 -4.71 15.83
CA LEU A 202 -0.77 -4.82 14.40
C LEU A 202 -0.63 -6.25 13.89
N LEU A 203 0.34 -7.03 14.38
CA LEU A 203 0.48 -8.45 14.07
C LEU A 203 -0.76 -9.24 14.54
N LEU A 204 -1.20 -9.01 15.77
CA LEU A 204 -2.41 -9.66 16.30
C LEU A 204 -3.65 -9.28 15.49
N LEU A 205 -3.84 -7.99 15.21
CA LEU A 205 -4.97 -7.51 14.39
C LEU A 205 -4.94 -8.12 12.98
N ASN A 206 -3.76 -8.19 12.35
CA ASN A 206 -3.61 -8.79 11.04
C ASN A 206 -3.91 -10.30 11.05
N THR A 207 -3.52 -11.00 12.12
CA THR A 207 -3.85 -12.43 12.31
C THR A 207 -5.36 -12.63 12.43
N VAL A 208 -6.05 -11.78 13.19
CA VAL A 208 -7.51 -11.81 13.29
C VAL A 208 -8.16 -11.53 11.93
N ALA A 209 -7.69 -10.49 11.22
CA ALA A 209 -8.21 -10.15 9.90
C ALA A 209 -8.01 -11.30 8.89
N LEU A 210 -6.86 -11.98 8.93
CA LEU A 210 -6.62 -13.18 8.13
C LEU A 210 -7.60 -14.31 8.48
N GLY A 211 -7.85 -14.53 9.78
CA GLY A 211 -8.83 -15.51 10.24
C GLY A 211 -10.24 -15.23 9.70
N LEU A 212 -10.66 -13.95 9.69
CA LEU A 212 -11.94 -13.55 9.11
C LEU A 212 -12.01 -13.81 7.59
N VAL A 213 -10.92 -13.56 6.85
CA VAL A 213 -10.85 -13.89 5.41
C VAL A 213 -10.97 -15.40 5.19
N ILE A 214 -10.28 -16.22 5.99
CA ILE A 214 -10.33 -17.69 5.86
C ILE A 214 -11.73 -18.25 6.17
N ILE A 215 -12.45 -17.64 7.10
CA ILE A 215 -13.82 -18.07 7.43
C ILE A 215 -14.83 -17.70 6.33
N ASP A 216 -14.58 -16.59 5.61
CA ASP A 216 -15.45 -16.12 4.52
C ASP A 216 -15.24 -16.90 3.21
N VAL A 217 -14.10 -17.57 3.02
CA VAL A 217 -13.73 -18.32 1.79
C VAL A 217 -13.99 -19.81 1.96
#